data_755ae11593b09a2df05d7bf93021271e
#
_entry.id   755ae11593b09a2df05d7bf93021271e
#
_cell.length_a   1.000
_cell.length_b   1.000
_cell.length_c   1.000
_cell.angle_alpha   90.00
_cell.angle_beta   90.00
_cell.angle_gamma   90.00
#
_symmetry.space_group_name_H-M   'P 1'
#
loop_
_entity.id
_entity.type
_entity.pdbx_description
1 polymer ?
#
loop_
_entity_poly.entity_id
_entity_poly.type
_entity_poly.pdbx_seq_one_letter_code
_entity_poly.pdbx_strand_id
1 'polypeptide(L)'
;MTWTHVLWDHSPGGNVEHVEEHDLTTDDVDYVLENYEATGVSSSSGRPCVFGHTLDGRYIVVIYEATDADTAVPVTAYEVSEP
;
A
#
# COMPACT_ATOMS: atom_id res chain seq x y z
N MET A 1 -13.10 5.73 -0.49
CA MET A 1 -12.63 6.55 0.64
C MET A 1 -11.13 6.78 0.51
N THR A 2 -10.70 8.01 0.68
CA THR A 2 -9.30 8.35 0.51
C THR A 2 -8.65 8.64 1.86
N TRP A 3 -7.33 8.47 1.91
CA TRP A 3 -6.56 8.75 3.11
C TRP A 3 -6.04 10.19 3.04
N THR A 4 -6.17 10.94 4.14
CA THR A 4 -5.65 12.30 4.21
C THR A 4 -4.14 12.30 4.37
N HIS A 5 -3.62 11.34 5.12
CA HIS A 5 -2.19 11.22 5.38
C HIS A 5 -1.71 9.81 5.12
N VAL A 6 -0.59 9.69 4.42
CA VAL A 6 0.12 8.43 4.23
C VAL A 6 1.53 8.64 4.75
N LEU A 7 1.90 7.90 5.79
CA LEU A 7 3.17 8.12 6.46
C LEU A 7 4.26 7.24 5.88
N TRP A 8 5.34 7.87 5.44
CA TRP A 8 6.48 7.20 4.85
C TRP A 8 7.72 7.37 5.71
N ASP A 9 8.46 6.28 5.92
CA ASP A 9 9.71 6.26 6.66
C ASP A 9 10.84 5.99 5.67
N HIS A 10 11.70 6.99 5.48
CA HIS A 10 12.82 6.94 4.54
C HIS A 10 14.10 6.37 5.15
N SER A 11 14.07 5.98 6.43
CA SER A 11 15.25 5.41 7.06
C SER A 11 15.49 3.96 6.61
N PRO A 12 16.71 3.44 6.78
CA PRO A 12 16.99 2.05 6.46
C PRO A 12 16.04 1.10 7.21
N GLY A 13 15.47 0.15 6.48
CA GLY A 13 14.48 -0.77 7.05
C GLY A 13 13.09 -0.22 7.17
N GLY A 14 12.84 1.04 6.76
CA GLY A 14 11.54 1.65 6.78
C GLY A 14 10.64 1.20 5.63
N ASN A 15 9.40 1.69 5.61
CA ASN A 15 8.43 1.21 4.62
C ASN A 15 8.72 1.68 3.20
N VAL A 16 9.44 2.79 3.02
CA VAL A 16 9.88 3.20 1.67
C VAL A 16 10.75 2.11 1.06
N GLU A 17 11.73 1.64 1.83
CA GLU A 17 12.66 0.61 1.37
C GLU A 17 11.92 -0.70 1.07
N HIS A 18 10.94 -1.06 1.87
CA HIS A 18 10.15 -2.28 1.67
C HIS A 18 9.41 -2.27 0.33
N VAL A 19 8.76 -1.15 -0.02
CA VAL A 19 8.04 -1.09 -1.30
C VAL A 19 9.00 -1.02 -2.48
N GLU A 20 10.15 -0.37 -2.30
CA GLU A 20 11.18 -0.30 -3.35
C GLU A 20 11.79 -1.66 -3.65
N GLU A 21 11.88 -2.54 -2.66
CA GLU A 21 12.34 -3.92 -2.85
C GLU A 21 11.42 -4.70 -3.78
N HIS A 22 10.16 -4.30 -3.87
CA HIS A 22 9.17 -4.90 -4.75
C HIS A 22 8.98 -4.11 -6.05
N ASP A 23 9.93 -3.25 -6.37
CA ASP A 23 9.93 -2.46 -7.62
C ASP A 23 8.77 -1.47 -7.69
N LEU A 24 8.36 -0.95 -6.54
CA LEU A 24 7.31 0.06 -6.42
C LEU A 24 7.89 1.33 -5.82
N THR A 25 7.20 2.45 -6.09
CA THR A 25 7.56 3.75 -5.51
C THR A 25 6.50 4.16 -4.49
N THR A 26 6.82 5.16 -3.67
CA THR A 26 5.82 5.73 -2.76
C THR A 26 4.64 6.29 -3.55
N ASP A 27 4.87 6.87 -4.73
CA ASP A 27 3.80 7.40 -5.57
C ASP A 27 2.86 6.30 -6.06
N ASP A 28 3.38 5.12 -6.41
CA ASP A 28 2.55 3.98 -6.79
C ASP A 28 1.61 3.59 -5.67
N VAL A 29 2.13 3.51 -4.46
CA VAL A 29 1.35 3.10 -3.28
C VAL A 29 0.33 4.19 -2.92
N ASP A 30 0.75 5.45 -2.93
CA ASP A 30 -0.15 6.58 -2.66
C ASP A 30 -1.31 6.57 -3.64
N TYR A 31 -1.04 6.33 -4.92
CA TYR A 31 -2.07 6.29 -5.95
C TYR A 31 -3.08 5.17 -5.67
N VAL A 32 -2.61 3.97 -5.32
CA VAL A 32 -3.51 2.85 -5.04
C VAL A 32 -4.30 3.07 -3.76
N LEU A 33 -3.70 3.65 -2.72
CA LEU A 33 -4.44 3.99 -1.51
C LEU A 33 -5.56 4.99 -1.77
N GLU A 34 -5.36 5.90 -2.73
CA GLU A 34 -6.37 6.87 -3.14
C GLU A 34 -7.46 6.24 -4.02
N ASN A 35 -7.10 5.27 -4.85
CA ASN A 35 -7.94 4.77 -5.95
C ASN A 35 -8.10 3.25 -5.91
N TYR A 36 -8.15 2.65 -4.72
CA TYR A 36 -8.25 1.20 -4.62
C TYR A 36 -9.59 0.68 -5.15
N GLU A 37 -9.55 -0.55 -5.64
CA GLU A 37 -10.68 -1.21 -6.28
C GLU A 37 -11.30 -2.27 -5.39
N ALA A 38 -10.52 -2.81 -4.44
CA ALA A 38 -10.98 -3.86 -3.54
C ALA A 38 -10.25 -3.75 -2.21
N THR A 39 -10.83 -4.34 -1.18
CA THR A 39 -10.24 -4.38 0.15
C THR A 39 -10.17 -5.82 0.63
N GLY A 40 -9.29 -6.06 1.59
CA GLY A 40 -9.14 -7.39 2.17
C GLY A 40 -8.38 -7.34 3.49
N VAL A 41 -8.00 -8.52 3.95
CA VAL A 41 -7.20 -8.69 5.16
C VAL A 41 -6.04 -9.61 4.83
N SER A 42 -4.84 -9.21 5.21
CA SER A 42 -3.65 -10.03 4.98
C SER A 42 -3.74 -11.32 5.82
N SER A 43 -3.64 -12.47 5.15
CA SER A 43 -3.74 -13.76 5.83
C SER A 43 -2.56 -14.05 6.76
N SER A 44 -1.41 -13.42 6.51
CA SER A 44 -0.21 -13.66 7.30
C SER A 44 -0.11 -12.75 8.53
N SER A 45 -0.67 -11.54 8.47
CA SER A 45 -0.50 -10.56 9.55
C SER A 45 -1.82 -10.08 10.14
N GLY A 46 -2.96 -10.35 9.49
CA GLY A 46 -4.25 -9.83 9.93
C GLY A 46 -4.45 -8.35 9.67
N ARG A 47 -3.49 -7.69 9.03
CA ARG A 47 -3.60 -6.26 8.72
C ARG A 47 -4.53 -6.02 7.55
N PRO A 48 -5.21 -4.87 7.53
CA PRO A 48 -6.02 -4.51 6.36
C PRO A 48 -5.15 -4.30 5.14
N CYS A 49 -5.72 -4.55 3.99
CA CYS A 49 -5.05 -4.29 2.73
C CYS A 49 -6.04 -3.80 1.68
N VAL A 50 -5.51 -3.13 0.66
CA VAL A 50 -6.28 -2.69 -0.49
C VAL A 50 -5.60 -3.19 -1.76
N PHE A 51 -6.39 -3.35 -2.81
CA PHE A 51 -5.92 -3.81 -4.12
C PHE A 51 -6.29 -2.76 -5.16
N GLY A 52 -5.42 -2.53 -6.09
CA GLY A 52 -5.70 -1.62 -7.18
C GLY A 52 -4.58 -1.57 -8.20
N HIS A 53 -4.82 -0.82 -9.27
CA HIS A 53 -3.84 -0.65 -10.34
C HIS A 53 -3.02 0.60 -10.13
N THR A 54 -1.73 0.50 -10.36
CA THR A 54 -0.85 1.66 -10.43
C THR A 54 -1.12 2.41 -11.73
N LEU A 55 -0.55 3.61 -11.86
CA LEU A 55 -0.70 4.40 -13.09
C LEU A 55 -0.13 3.68 -14.31
N ASP A 56 0.89 2.84 -14.13
CA ASP A 56 1.47 2.08 -15.23
C ASP A 56 0.80 0.71 -15.45
N GLY A 57 -0.32 0.45 -14.77
CA GLY A 57 -1.16 -0.70 -15.05
C GLY A 57 -0.83 -1.98 -14.29
N ARG A 58 0.07 -1.93 -13.31
CA ARG A 58 0.37 -3.09 -12.48
C ARG A 58 -0.70 -3.24 -11.39
N TYR A 59 -1.16 -4.47 -11.16
CA TYR A 59 -2.12 -4.72 -10.09
C TYR A 59 -1.35 -5.09 -8.82
N ILE A 60 -1.54 -4.31 -7.76
CA ILE A 60 -0.79 -4.48 -6.53
C ILE A 60 -1.71 -4.60 -5.32
N VAL A 61 -1.17 -5.18 -4.26
CA VAL A 61 -1.76 -5.13 -2.93
C VAL A 61 -0.93 -4.18 -2.07
N VAL A 62 -1.59 -3.36 -1.25
CA VAL A 62 -0.95 -2.52 -0.26
C VAL A 62 -1.43 -2.97 1.11
N ILE A 63 -0.51 -3.45 1.94
CA ILE A 63 -0.78 -3.85 3.31
C ILE A 63 -0.39 -2.67 4.19
N TYR A 64 -1.29 -2.23 5.05
CA TYR A 64 -1.09 -1.01 5.82
C TYR A 64 -1.66 -1.14 7.22
N GLU A 65 -1.32 -0.19 8.08
CA GLU A 65 -1.95 0.00 9.39
C GLU A 65 -2.64 1.35 9.40
N ALA A 66 -3.83 1.41 9.98
CA ALA A 66 -4.54 2.67 10.16
C ALA A 66 -4.28 3.15 11.58
N THR A 67 -3.64 4.31 11.73
CA THR A 67 -3.38 4.89 13.06
C THR A 67 -4.59 5.71 13.55
N ASP A 68 -5.37 6.22 12.60
CA ASP A 68 -6.66 6.86 12.86
C ASP A 68 -7.50 6.79 11.58
N ALA A 69 -8.66 7.46 11.57
CA ALA A 69 -9.59 7.39 10.44
C ALA A 69 -9.02 7.97 9.14
N ASP A 70 -8.00 8.82 9.23
CA ASP A 70 -7.48 9.55 8.07
C ASP A 70 -6.05 9.20 7.72
N THR A 71 -5.36 8.39 8.54
CA THR A 71 -3.93 8.16 8.39
C THR A 71 -3.63 6.69 8.16
N ALA A 72 -2.98 6.39 7.06
CA ALA A 72 -2.49 5.05 6.72
C ALA A 72 -0.97 5.01 6.84
N VAL A 73 -0.46 3.92 7.39
CA VAL A 73 0.99 3.65 7.45
C VAL A 73 1.23 2.38 6.64
N PRO A 74 1.69 2.50 5.39
CA PRO A 74 1.99 1.31 4.59
C PRO A 74 3.05 0.45 5.27
N VAL A 75 2.82 -0.85 5.27
CA VAL A 75 3.78 -1.82 5.78
C VAL A 75 4.59 -2.38 4.63
N THR A 76 3.91 -2.82 3.58
CA THR A 76 4.55 -3.29 2.36
C THR A 76 3.53 -3.25 1.22
N ALA A 77 4.03 -3.37 0.01
CA ALA A 77 3.19 -3.49 -1.19
C ALA A 77 3.93 -4.32 -2.22
N TYR A 78 3.18 -5.09 -3.01
CA TYR A 78 3.79 -5.90 -4.06
C TYR A 78 2.76 -6.23 -5.12
N GLU A 79 3.26 -6.62 -6.28
CA GLU A 79 2.41 -6.97 -7.41
C GLU A 79 1.76 -8.33 -7.18
N VAL A 80 0.48 -8.46 -7.55
CA VAL A 80 -0.29 -9.69 -7.43
C VAL A 80 -1.05 -9.94 -8.73
N SER A 81 -1.53 -11.16 -8.89
CA SER A 81 -2.35 -11.51 -10.06
C SER A 81 -3.70 -10.83 -9.97
N GLU A 82 -4.19 -10.35 -11.10
CA GLU A 82 -5.54 -9.79 -11.15
C GLU A 82 -6.56 -10.91 -11.00
N PRO A 83 -7.69 -10.60 -10.31
CA PRO A 83 -8.76 -11.58 -10.14
C PRO A 83 -9.44 -11.93 -11.45
#